data_9a742b296fcafed6badbbb10a7aac7b9
#
_entry.id   9a742b296fcafed6badbbb10a7aac7b9
#
_cell.length_a   1.000
_cell.length_b   1.000
_cell.length_c   1.000
_cell.angle_alpha   90.00
_cell.angle_beta   90.00
_cell.angle_gamma   90.00
#
_symmetry.space_group_name_H-M   'P 1'
#
loop_
_entity.id
_entity.type
_entity.pdbx_description
1 polymer ?
#
loop_
_entity_poly.entity_id
_entity_poly.type
_entity_poly.pdbx_seq_one_letter_code
_entity_poly.pdbx_strand_id
1 'polypeptide(L)'
;MESHQNHGASQRATTMNSAKHAGTHQATKQESNGHSHYGKFLMMILLSFIAMFVFMYAMVDRIGNVVPNVNQAYMAALMTAPMLILELLLMGTMYPDKRKNLLLLGGGVLLLFGSWFAIREQFAVRDQQFLKSMIPHHAGAILMCNEADLTRADVKQLCAEIVRAQEREIAQMREMLSKGGG
;
A
#
# COMPACT_ATOMS: atom_id res chain seq x y z
N MET A 1 60.63 -50.87 -7.08
CA MET A 1 60.73 -49.49 -6.67
C MET A 1 59.78 -48.67 -7.59
N GLU A 2 58.48 -48.97 -7.52
CA GLU A 2 57.44 -48.29 -8.33
C GLU A 2 56.05 -48.61 -7.73
N SER A 3 55.57 -47.82 -6.77
CA SER A 3 54.14 -47.89 -6.32
C SER A 3 53.69 -46.68 -5.49
N HIS A 4 54.29 -45.48 -5.61
CA HIS A 4 53.91 -44.32 -4.78
C HIS A 4 53.36 -43.09 -5.53
N GLN A 5 53.09 -43.13 -6.83
CA GLN A 5 52.66 -41.94 -7.56
C GLN A 5 51.17 -41.86 -7.98
N ASN A 6 50.36 -42.90 -7.73
CA ASN A 6 49.01 -42.95 -8.28
C ASN A 6 47.89 -42.59 -7.28
N HIS A 7 48.19 -42.38 -5.98
CA HIS A 7 47.18 -42.00 -4.99
C HIS A 7 46.88 -40.49 -4.89
N GLY A 8 47.82 -39.63 -5.31
CA GLY A 8 47.67 -38.18 -5.22
C GLY A 8 46.75 -37.58 -6.26
N ALA A 9 46.70 -38.16 -7.46
CA ALA A 9 45.89 -37.65 -8.56
C ALA A 9 44.39 -37.95 -8.39
N SER A 10 44.05 -39.12 -7.84
CA SER A 10 42.65 -39.53 -7.59
C SER A 10 41.99 -38.71 -6.48
N GLN A 11 42.75 -38.38 -5.42
CA GLN A 11 42.21 -37.56 -4.32
C GLN A 11 42.00 -36.06 -4.74
N ARG A 12 42.88 -35.51 -5.61
CA ARG A 12 42.68 -34.15 -6.13
C ARG A 12 41.48 -34.04 -7.04
N ALA A 13 41.22 -35.02 -7.89
CA ALA A 13 40.04 -35.02 -8.75
C ALA A 13 38.72 -35.11 -7.98
N THR A 14 38.71 -35.93 -6.90
CA THR A 14 37.51 -36.11 -6.05
C THR A 14 37.20 -34.84 -5.24
N THR A 15 38.22 -34.15 -4.71
CA THR A 15 38.05 -32.91 -3.96
C THR A 15 37.63 -31.74 -4.85
N MET A 16 38.14 -31.65 -6.09
CA MET A 16 37.70 -30.61 -7.04
C MET A 16 36.27 -30.81 -7.51
N ASN A 17 35.82 -32.06 -7.70
CA ASN A 17 34.44 -32.33 -8.12
C ASN A 17 33.44 -32.09 -6.96
N SER A 18 33.81 -32.40 -5.73
CA SER A 18 32.99 -32.12 -4.53
C SER A 18 32.84 -30.60 -4.27
N ALA A 19 33.89 -29.81 -4.49
CA ALA A 19 33.84 -28.38 -4.34
C ALA A 19 32.97 -27.70 -5.43
N LYS A 20 32.98 -28.22 -6.68
CA LYS A 20 32.13 -27.73 -7.77
C LYS A 20 30.66 -28.01 -7.52
N HIS A 21 30.29 -29.17 -7.00
CA HIS A 21 28.90 -29.50 -6.64
C HIS A 21 28.39 -28.74 -5.41
N ALA A 22 29.23 -28.49 -4.41
CA ALA A 22 28.87 -27.69 -3.25
C ALA A 22 28.60 -26.20 -3.63
N GLY A 23 29.42 -25.65 -4.53
CA GLY A 23 29.23 -24.26 -5.02
C GLY A 23 27.95 -24.05 -5.82
N THR A 24 27.55 -25.04 -6.64
CA THR A 24 26.32 -24.95 -7.46
C THR A 24 25.05 -25.06 -6.61
N HIS A 25 25.04 -25.92 -5.58
CA HIS A 25 23.91 -26.04 -4.67
C HIS A 25 23.73 -24.84 -3.73
N GLN A 26 24.81 -24.15 -3.35
CA GLN A 26 24.72 -22.92 -2.57
C GLN A 26 24.20 -21.73 -3.40
N ALA A 27 24.64 -21.58 -4.64
CA ALA A 27 24.18 -20.51 -5.52
C ALA A 27 22.69 -20.63 -5.85
N THR A 28 22.20 -21.83 -6.19
CA THR A 28 20.77 -22.05 -6.48
C THR A 28 19.86 -21.88 -5.25
N LYS A 29 20.36 -22.21 -4.05
CA LYS A 29 19.60 -22.02 -2.80
C LYS A 29 19.53 -20.55 -2.39
N GLN A 30 20.54 -19.77 -2.71
CA GLN A 30 20.56 -18.32 -2.45
C GLN A 30 19.67 -17.53 -3.42
N GLU A 31 19.58 -17.92 -4.69
CA GLU A 31 18.67 -17.32 -5.67
C GLU A 31 17.19 -17.63 -5.33
N SER A 32 16.87 -18.85 -4.92
CA SER A 32 15.49 -19.22 -4.57
C SER A 32 14.99 -18.49 -3.30
N ASN A 33 15.87 -18.25 -2.32
CA ASN A 33 15.53 -17.45 -1.14
C ASN A 33 15.29 -15.96 -1.47
N GLY A 34 16.08 -15.37 -2.38
CA GLY A 34 15.92 -13.99 -2.79
C GLY A 34 14.56 -13.72 -3.44
N HIS A 35 14.06 -14.59 -4.30
CA HIS A 35 12.73 -14.48 -4.90
C HIS A 35 11.60 -14.56 -3.87
N SER A 36 11.72 -15.42 -2.86
CA SER A 36 10.74 -15.55 -1.77
C SER A 36 10.62 -14.27 -0.93
N HIS A 37 11.72 -13.55 -0.68
CA HIS A 37 11.71 -12.31 0.10
C HIS A 37 11.00 -11.16 -0.63
N TYR A 38 11.27 -10.94 -1.91
CA TYR A 38 10.59 -9.90 -2.70
C TYR A 38 9.09 -10.20 -2.89
N GLY A 39 8.72 -11.48 -3.05
CA GLY A 39 7.31 -11.88 -3.13
C GLY A 39 6.55 -11.56 -1.84
N LYS A 40 7.12 -11.86 -0.67
CA LYS A 40 6.54 -11.51 0.64
C LYS A 40 6.45 -10.00 0.84
N PHE A 41 7.47 -9.25 0.43
CA PHE A 41 7.49 -7.79 0.47
C PHE A 41 6.35 -7.19 -0.36
N LEU A 42 6.21 -7.59 -1.63
CA LEU A 42 5.14 -7.10 -2.51
C LEU A 42 3.75 -7.48 -1.98
N MET A 43 3.61 -8.70 -1.44
CA MET A 43 2.37 -9.12 -0.80
C MET A 43 2.03 -8.24 0.42
N MET A 44 3.02 -7.93 1.26
CA MET A 44 2.84 -7.02 2.40
C MET A 44 2.38 -5.63 1.94
N ILE A 45 3.00 -5.06 0.91
CA ILE A 45 2.62 -3.75 0.36
C ILE A 45 1.20 -3.78 -0.20
N LEU A 46 0.82 -4.84 -0.93
CA LEU A 46 -0.53 -5.01 -1.44
C LEU A 46 -1.57 -5.11 -0.31
N LEU A 47 -1.30 -5.93 0.70
CA LEU A 47 -2.17 -6.06 1.87
C LEU A 47 -2.28 -4.75 2.64
N SER A 48 -1.18 -4.01 2.79
CA SER A 48 -1.17 -2.69 3.41
C SER A 48 -2.02 -1.68 2.64
N PHE A 49 -1.93 -1.67 1.31
CA PHE A 49 -2.78 -0.83 0.47
C PHE A 49 -4.27 -1.15 0.66
N ILE A 50 -4.63 -2.44 0.62
CA ILE A 50 -6.01 -2.88 0.84
C ILE A 50 -6.50 -2.50 2.24
N ALA A 51 -5.67 -2.74 3.26
CA ALA A 51 -5.99 -2.40 4.64
C ALA A 51 -6.21 -0.88 4.79
N MET A 52 -5.30 -0.05 4.27
CA MET A 52 -5.45 1.41 4.29
C MET A 52 -6.73 1.87 3.58
N PHE A 53 -7.02 1.30 2.40
CA PHE A 53 -8.25 1.61 1.66
C PHE A 53 -9.51 1.29 2.47
N VAL A 54 -9.53 0.14 3.15
CA VAL A 54 -10.68 -0.30 3.97
C VAL A 54 -10.78 0.51 5.26
N PHE A 55 -9.68 0.68 6.00
CA PHE A 55 -9.69 1.36 7.29
C PHE A 55 -9.98 2.87 7.20
N MET A 56 -9.74 3.50 6.06
CA MET A 56 -10.15 4.90 5.86
C MET A 56 -11.66 5.10 5.98
N TYR A 57 -12.48 4.05 5.77
CA TYR A 57 -13.93 4.12 6.00
C TYR A 57 -14.33 4.02 7.49
N ALA A 58 -13.39 3.82 8.41
CA ALA A 58 -13.68 3.87 9.84
C ALA A 58 -14.21 5.24 10.32
N MET A 59 -13.95 6.31 9.54
CA MET A 59 -14.47 7.66 9.79
C MET A 59 -15.89 7.89 9.28
N VAL A 60 -16.55 6.91 8.67
CA VAL A 60 -17.90 7.04 8.09
C VAL A 60 -18.96 6.72 9.15
N ASP A 61 -19.97 7.56 9.29
CA ASP A 61 -21.02 7.47 10.32
C ASP A 61 -21.84 6.17 10.25
N ARG A 62 -22.10 5.66 9.03
CA ARG A 62 -22.90 4.45 8.80
C ARG A 62 -22.45 3.73 7.52
N ILE A 63 -22.61 2.40 7.49
CA ILE A 63 -22.21 1.53 6.38
C ILE A 63 -22.81 2.00 5.03
N GLY A 64 -24.03 2.54 5.04
CA GLY A 64 -24.67 3.08 3.83
C GLY A 64 -23.93 4.23 3.17
N ASN A 65 -23.03 4.93 3.88
CA ASN A 65 -22.21 6.01 3.37
C ASN A 65 -20.80 5.55 2.92
N VAL A 66 -20.48 4.26 3.02
CA VAL A 66 -19.28 3.64 2.47
C VAL A 66 -19.41 3.55 0.96
N VAL A 67 -18.82 4.49 0.24
CA VAL A 67 -18.86 4.57 -1.23
C VAL A 67 -17.44 4.53 -1.78
N PRO A 68 -17.03 3.41 -2.43
CA PRO A 68 -15.71 3.31 -3.06
C PRO A 68 -15.52 4.37 -4.15
N ASN A 69 -14.38 5.06 -4.10
CA ASN A 69 -14.08 6.17 -4.99
C ASN A 69 -12.57 6.26 -5.30
N VAL A 70 -12.23 6.99 -6.36
CA VAL A 70 -10.84 7.12 -6.84
C VAL A 70 -9.97 7.92 -5.87
N ASN A 71 -10.50 8.97 -5.23
CA ASN A 71 -9.75 9.75 -4.24
C ASN A 71 -9.30 8.89 -3.06
N GLN A 72 -10.15 7.98 -2.61
CA GLN A 72 -9.82 7.01 -1.55
C GLN A 72 -8.64 6.12 -1.96
N ALA A 73 -8.61 5.66 -3.23
CA ALA A 73 -7.50 4.86 -3.74
C ALA A 73 -6.19 5.67 -3.78
N TYR A 74 -6.24 6.93 -4.19
CA TYR A 74 -5.06 7.81 -4.16
C TYR A 74 -4.55 8.04 -2.74
N MET A 75 -5.44 8.26 -1.78
CA MET A 75 -5.07 8.41 -0.37
C MET A 75 -4.45 7.14 0.19
N ALA A 76 -5.02 5.98 -0.10
CA ALA A 76 -4.44 4.69 0.30
C ALA A 76 -3.05 4.47 -0.32
N ALA A 77 -2.86 4.81 -1.60
CA ALA A 77 -1.57 4.73 -2.29
C ALA A 77 -0.55 5.71 -1.67
N LEU A 78 -0.96 6.96 -1.39
CA LEU A 78 -0.13 7.96 -0.74
C LEU A 78 0.37 7.50 0.64
N MET A 79 -0.47 6.81 1.41
CA MET A 79 -0.10 6.28 2.72
C MET A 79 0.75 5.01 2.63
N THR A 80 0.56 4.20 1.60
CA THR A 80 1.33 2.96 1.39
C THR A 80 2.74 3.24 0.86
N ALA A 81 2.93 4.30 0.06
CA ALA A 81 4.21 4.62 -0.55
C ALA A 81 5.35 4.88 0.47
N PRO A 82 5.17 5.65 1.56
CA PRO A 82 6.18 5.78 2.61
C PRO A 82 6.53 4.46 3.30
N MET A 83 5.55 3.57 3.50
CA MET A 83 5.80 2.24 4.06
C MET A 83 6.76 1.44 3.19
N LEU A 84 6.52 1.41 1.88
CA LEU A 84 7.41 0.75 0.91
C LEU A 84 8.82 1.32 0.97
N ILE A 85 8.95 2.65 0.99
CA ILE A 85 10.24 3.34 1.03
C ILE A 85 10.98 3.02 2.34
N LEU A 86 10.32 3.16 3.49
CA LEU A 86 10.91 2.91 4.80
C LEU A 86 11.33 1.46 4.98
N GLU A 87 10.52 0.49 4.54
CA GLU A 87 10.85 -0.93 4.58
C GLU A 87 12.14 -1.22 3.81
N LEU A 88 12.27 -0.71 2.58
CA LEU A 88 13.48 -0.87 1.77
C LEU A 88 14.71 -0.18 2.38
N LEU A 89 14.54 0.98 3.01
CA LEU A 89 15.65 1.70 3.65
C LEU A 89 16.12 1.01 4.93
N LEU A 90 15.18 0.53 5.75
CA LEU A 90 15.49 -0.08 7.05
C LEU A 90 15.93 -1.55 6.91
N MET A 91 15.31 -2.30 6.01
CA MET A 91 15.55 -3.73 5.82
C MET A 91 16.30 -4.05 4.52
N GLY A 92 16.95 -3.08 3.90
CA GLY A 92 17.66 -3.23 2.63
C GLY A 92 18.76 -4.30 2.64
N THR A 93 19.31 -4.64 3.79
CA THR A 93 20.29 -5.73 3.95
C THR A 93 19.68 -7.12 3.74
N MET A 94 18.37 -7.28 3.93
CA MET A 94 17.65 -8.55 3.67
C MET A 94 17.35 -8.76 2.18
N TYR A 95 17.47 -7.70 1.36
CA TYR A 95 17.18 -7.70 -0.07
C TYR A 95 18.49 -7.64 -0.86
N PRO A 96 18.99 -8.79 -1.39
CA PRO A 96 20.36 -8.88 -1.94
C PRO A 96 20.54 -8.15 -3.28
N ASP A 97 19.47 -7.94 -4.04
CA ASP A 97 19.52 -7.37 -5.38
C ASP A 97 19.40 -5.83 -5.35
N LYS A 98 20.52 -5.13 -5.41
CA LYS A 98 20.56 -3.66 -5.39
C LYS A 98 19.79 -3.01 -6.55
N ARG A 99 19.71 -3.67 -7.72
CA ARG A 99 18.97 -3.13 -8.88
C ARG A 99 17.47 -3.18 -8.61
N LYS A 100 16.96 -4.29 -8.08
CA LYS A 100 15.54 -4.41 -7.70
C LYS A 100 15.19 -3.44 -6.58
N ASN A 101 16.05 -3.28 -5.57
CA ASN A 101 15.85 -2.31 -4.50
C ASN A 101 15.76 -0.88 -5.04
N LEU A 102 16.64 -0.50 -5.97
CA LEU A 102 16.60 0.83 -6.60
C LEU A 102 15.33 1.04 -7.43
N LEU A 103 14.89 0.03 -8.19
CA LEU A 103 13.65 0.10 -8.96
C LEU A 103 12.42 0.20 -8.05
N LEU A 104 12.37 -0.58 -6.97
CA LEU A 104 11.28 -0.52 -6.00
C LEU A 104 11.27 0.82 -5.25
N LEU A 105 12.43 1.34 -4.87
CA LEU A 105 12.55 2.65 -4.25
C LEU A 105 12.08 3.76 -5.19
N GLY A 106 12.53 3.73 -6.45
CA GLY A 106 12.07 4.65 -7.49
C GLY A 106 10.56 4.56 -7.73
N GLY A 107 10.02 3.34 -7.77
CA GLY A 107 8.58 3.08 -7.85
C GLY A 107 7.82 3.63 -6.64
N GLY A 108 8.35 3.48 -5.43
CA GLY A 108 7.79 4.04 -4.20
C GLY A 108 7.75 5.56 -4.21
N VAL A 109 8.83 6.20 -4.65
CA VAL A 109 8.92 7.67 -4.81
C VAL A 109 7.94 8.15 -5.88
N LEU A 110 7.84 7.46 -7.02
CA LEU A 110 6.88 7.77 -8.07
C LEU A 110 5.43 7.61 -7.58
N LEU A 111 5.14 6.55 -6.82
CA LEU A 111 3.83 6.33 -6.22
C LEU A 111 3.48 7.45 -5.24
N LEU A 112 4.43 7.87 -4.40
CA LEU A 112 4.25 8.95 -3.43
C LEU A 112 3.87 10.27 -4.12
N PHE A 113 4.74 10.75 -5.02
CA PHE A 113 4.52 12.03 -5.69
C PHE A 113 3.40 11.95 -6.73
N GLY A 114 3.24 10.81 -7.41
CA GLY A 114 2.13 10.58 -8.35
C GLY A 114 0.78 10.62 -7.65
N SER A 115 0.64 9.96 -6.50
CA SER A 115 -0.59 10.02 -5.70
C SER A 115 -0.84 11.41 -5.13
N TRP A 116 0.20 12.08 -4.64
CA TRP A 116 0.12 13.47 -4.18
C TRP A 116 -0.42 14.39 -5.28
N PHE A 117 0.17 14.32 -6.48
CA PHE A 117 -0.25 15.13 -7.63
C PHE A 117 -1.68 14.78 -8.07
N ALA A 118 -2.01 13.48 -8.14
CA ALA A 118 -3.34 13.02 -8.52
C ALA A 118 -4.43 13.55 -7.56
N ILE A 119 -4.15 13.63 -6.26
CA ILE A 119 -5.05 14.24 -5.27
C ILE A 119 -5.16 15.75 -5.49
N ARG A 120 -4.05 16.43 -5.70
CA ARG A 120 -4.04 17.90 -5.86
C ARG A 120 -4.76 18.36 -7.10
N GLU A 121 -4.58 17.67 -8.21
CA GLU A 121 -5.19 17.96 -9.50
C GLU A 121 -6.54 17.26 -9.71
N GLN A 122 -7.00 16.46 -8.73
CA GLN A 122 -8.23 15.66 -8.83
C GLN A 122 -8.26 14.79 -10.11
N PHE A 123 -7.11 14.19 -10.44
CA PHE A 123 -6.93 13.42 -11.66
C PHE A 123 -7.98 12.30 -11.77
N ALA A 124 -8.64 12.18 -12.93
CA ALA A 124 -9.75 11.25 -13.19
C ALA A 124 -10.97 11.40 -12.25
N VAL A 125 -11.04 12.45 -11.44
CA VAL A 125 -12.21 12.76 -10.61
C VAL A 125 -13.14 13.67 -11.40
N ARG A 126 -14.13 13.06 -12.07
CA ARG A 126 -15.25 13.74 -12.74
C ARG A 126 -16.50 13.70 -11.86
N ASP A 127 -17.61 14.23 -12.32
CA ASP A 127 -18.87 14.43 -11.57
C ASP A 127 -19.24 13.21 -10.69
N GLN A 128 -19.33 12.02 -11.27
CA GLN A 128 -19.67 10.81 -10.52
C GLN A 128 -18.63 10.46 -9.43
N GLN A 129 -17.34 10.55 -9.75
CA GLN A 129 -16.27 10.25 -8.77
C GLN A 129 -16.20 11.34 -7.70
N PHE A 130 -16.46 12.60 -8.06
CA PHE A 130 -16.60 13.69 -7.11
C PHE A 130 -17.73 13.39 -6.10
N LEU A 131 -18.95 13.12 -6.58
CA LEU A 131 -20.10 12.82 -5.72
C LEU A 131 -19.81 11.60 -4.82
N LYS A 132 -19.21 10.53 -5.39
CA LYS A 132 -18.83 9.33 -4.64
C LYS A 132 -17.78 9.62 -3.56
N SER A 133 -16.85 10.55 -3.80
CA SER A 133 -15.82 10.89 -2.81
C SER A 133 -16.34 11.82 -1.72
N MET A 134 -17.31 12.70 -2.04
CA MET A 134 -17.88 13.65 -1.10
C MET A 134 -18.82 12.98 -0.08
N ILE A 135 -19.53 11.91 -0.46
CA ILE A 135 -20.43 11.20 0.48
C ILE A 135 -19.70 10.70 1.73
N PRO A 136 -18.64 9.89 1.67
CA PRO A 136 -17.93 9.46 2.87
C PRO A 136 -17.21 10.61 3.58
N HIS A 137 -16.79 11.67 2.87
CA HIS A 137 -16.19 12.86 3.47
C HIS A 137 -17.21 13.60 4.37
N HIS A 138 -18.43 13.81 3.89
CA HIS A 138 -19.51 14.43 4.65
C HIS A 138 -19.96 13.55 5.83
N ALA A 139 -20.02 12.25 5.62
CA ALA A 139 -20.32 11.26 6.66
C ALA A 139 -19.31 11.30 7.81
N GLY A 140 -18.04 11.57 7.52
CA GLY A 140 -17.02 11.76 8.55
C GLY A 140 -17.27 13.00 9.42
N ALA A 141 -17.75 14.09 8.85
CA ALA A 141 -18.12 15.28 9.62
C ALA A 141 -19.32 15.02 10.55
N ILE A 142 -20.32 14.26 10.08
CA ILE A 142 -21.46 13.83 10.91
C ILE A 142 -20.96 12.98 12.08
N LEU A 143 -20.13 11.97 11.83
CA LEU A 143 -19.56 11.13 12.88
C LEU A 143 -18.82 11.95 13.93
N MET A 144 -17.92 12.85 13.50
CA MET A 144 -17.16 13.69 14.44
C MET A 144 -18.07 14.56 15.32
N CYS A 145 -19.12 15.16 14.76
CA CYS A 145 -20.06 15.98 15.52
C CYS A 145 -20.92 15.17 16.49
N ASN A 146 -21.27 13.94 16.14
CA ASN A 146 -22.12 13.09 16.98
C ASN A 146 -21.36 12.43 18.14
N GLU A 147 -20.09 12.05 17.91
CA GLU A 147 -19.29 11.27 18.87
C GLU A 147 -18.37 12.13 19.75
N ALA A 148 -18.13 13.40 19.37
CA ALA A 148 -17.25 14.26 20.14
C ALA A 148 -17.91 14.72 21.45
N ASP A 149 -17.18 14.61 22.57
CA ASP A 149 -17.62 15.16 23.86
C ASP A 149 -17.45 16.69 23.91
N LEU A 150 -18.41 17.40 23.31
CA LEU A 150 -18.40 18.84 23.21
C LEU A 150 -18.98 19.48 24.48
N THR A 151 -18.28 20.45 25.06
CA THR A 151 -18.70 21.15 26.27
C THR A 151 -19.28 22.55 25.99
N ARG A 152 -18.69 23.27 25.03
CA ARG A 152 -19.07 24.65 24.67
C ARG A 152 -20.39 24.68 23.90
N ALA A 153 -21.32 25.56 24.30
CA ALA A 153 -22.64 25.70 23.70
C ALA A 153 -22.58 26.14 22.22
N ASP A 154 -21.68 27.08 21.89
CA ASP A 154 -21.49 27.56 20.50
C ASP A 154 -20.96 26.46 19.58
N VAL A 155 -20.06 25.61 20.06
CA VAL A 155 -19.55 24.44 19.29
C VAL A 155 -20.64 23.39 19.09
N LYS A 156 -21.45 23.12 20.13
CA LYS A 156 -22.61 22.22 20.01
C LYS A 156 -23.61 22.72 18.96
N GLN A 157 -23.90 24.01 18.97
CA GLN A 157 -24.78 24.62 17.99
C GLN A 157 -24.20 24.48 16.57
N LEU A 158 -22.93 24.81 16.37
CA LEU A 158 -22.23 24.64 15.09
C LEU A 158 -22.29 23.20 14.59
N CYS A 159 -22.04 22.23 15.47
CA CYS A 159 -22.15 20.81 15.11
C CYS A 159 -23.55 20.41 14.69
N ALA A 160 -24.59 20.89 15.37
CA ALA A 160 -25.97 20.62 14.99
C ALA A 160 -26.31 21.22 13.60
N GLU A 161 -25.72 22.35 13.24
CA GLU A 161 -25.88 22.95 11.90
C GLU A 161 -25.12 22.15 10.85
N ILE A 162 -23.88 21.73 11.13
CA ILE A 162 -23.07 20.87 10.26
C ILE A 162 -23.81 19.58 9.95
N VAL A 163 -24.27 18.84 10.96
CA VAL A 163 -24.99 17.57 10.78
C VAL A 163 -26.18 17.74 9.84
N ARG A 164 -27.03 18.73 10.09
CA ARG A 164 -28.22 19.00 9.24
C ARG A 164 -27.82 19.36 7.79
N ALA A 165 -26.75 20.12 7.60
CA ALA A 165 -26.25 20.48 6.27
C ALA A 165 -25.70 19.25 5.54
N GLN A 166 -24.83 18.47 6.20
CA GLN A 166 -24.18 17.31 5.61
C GLN A 166 -25.18 16.20 5.24
N GLU A 167 -26.21 15.95 6.08
CA GLU A 167 -27.27 15.00 5.76
C GLU A 167 -28.06 15.38 4.50
N ARG A 168 -28.42 16.65 4.36
CA ARG A 168 -29.11 17.16 3.15
C ARG A 168 -28.22 17.00 1.91
N GLU A 169 -26.94 17.36 2.01
CA GLU A 169 -26.00 17.29 0.89
C GLU A 169 -25.73 15.84 0.48
N ILE A 170 -25.60 14.90 1.43
CA ILE A 170 -25.50 13.46 1.13
C ILE A 170 -26.74 12.96 0.39
N ALA A 171 -27.95 13.37 0.81
CA ALA A 171 -29.19 12.99 0.14
C ALA A 171 -29.23 13.53 -1.30
N GLN A 172 -28.84 14.78 -1.50
CA GLN A 172 -28.76 15.42 -2.81
C GLN A 172 -27.74 14.73 -3.74
N MET A 173 -26.53 14.43 -3.22
CA MET A 173 -25.49 13.72 -3.99
C MET A 173 -25.95 12.33 -4.41
N ARG A 174 -26.67 11.60 -3.56
CA ARG A 174 -27.25 10.29 -3.89
C ARG A 174 -28.32 10.39 -4.97
N GLU A 175 -29.17 11.39 -4.90
CA GLU A 175 -30.18 11.65 -5.93
C GLU A 175 -29.51 11.95 -7.28
N MET A 176 -28.45 12.78 -7.30
CA MET A 176 -27.69 13.06 -8.53
C MET A 176 -27.03 11.81 -9.09
N LEU A 177 -26.44 10.95 -8.23
CA LEU A 177 -25.85 9.68 -8.66
C LEU A 177 -26.88 8.72 -9.25
N SER A 178 -28.10 8.70 -8.72
CA SER A 178 -29.18 7.84 -9.25
C SER A 178 -29.68 8.30 -10.62
N LYS A 179 -29.62 9.61 -10.89
CA LYS A 179 -30.04 10.22 -12.17
C LYS A 179 -28.92 10.19 -13.23
N GLY A 180 -27.65 10.15 -12.83
CA GLY A 180 -26.50 10.17 -13.73
C GLY A 180 -26.00 8.80 -14.17
N GLY A 181 -26.70 7.71 -13.87
CA GLY A 181 -26.38 6.33 -14.22
C GLY A 181 -27.00 5.83 -15.53
N GLY A 182 -27.45 6.74 -16.40
CA GLY A 182 -27.95 6.44 -17.72
C GLY A 182 -26.95 6.77 -18.81
#